data_fe1740f4bff8bc1fd40fc87935c90f56
#
_entry.id   fe1740f4bff8bc1fd40fc87935c90f56
#
_cell.length_a   1.000
_cell.length_b   1.000
_cell.length_c   1.000
_cell.angle_alpha   90.00
_cell.angle_beta   90.00
_cell.angle_gamma   90.00
#
_symmetry.space_group_name_H-M   'P 1'
#
loop_
_entity.id
_entity.type
_entity.pdbx_description
1 polymer ?
#
loop_
_entity_poly.entity_id
_entity_poly.type
_entity_poly.pdbx_seq_one_letter_code
_entity_poly.pdbx_strand_id
1 'polypeptide(L)'
;TKAVLREGRSVASDEPDMSEYHGNVTLNNQSTLDIREKFSGSITASNSSVSVTSAQAFLNEYSMFRNTPLVLQNGARMIARGGFWSDVPVIINPGARMTLSAVPGSVVPGSYVPAEYRIPSWTLSGPGAGLEIRPWTYVTGNIHASDTADISVGNDTVDAGPDKSLPFYSWLLSARLRDYRNVWQGRVDAEHGRMSVMSTDWKMNGNSRVHDLKIADSRVSFGGSGFTHLTVDTLNSTQSSFVLRTDLKNSDKITVRQHAEGSVNTLFVNYLRQPSGKDALNIPLVSAPAGTDPAMFKAAERTTGFSRVAPHIRTEEKDGVTRWVLDGFDVAPNKNVTRSANSFLGTGKQNFLTEVNNLNKRMGDLRDTQGDDGLWVRVMNGAGSGDAGYSDRYTHFQFGFDKKHRLDGADLFTGVLMSHTDSHAGSSAFTGESRSLGGGVYTSLMLDSGAYVDVIGKYVHHDNNYTARFIGPGKQGYGTHSWYAGMEAGYRYRLSADMYIEPQAELVYGAVSGSRFRWSADGVDMSMTNKHYNPLTGRTGVAFGKIFTGKEWQVTARAGVDYQFDLVSNGETALRDATGEHRFTGEKDSRMLYNIGVNAQLKDNVRFGVELEQSAFGKYNVDHLINANLRYMF
;
A
#
# COMPACT_ATOMS: atom_id res chain seq x y z
N THR A 1 15.57 -12.24 52.26
CA THR A 1 15.45 -13.70 52.40
C THR A 1 16.33 -14.36 51.34
N LYS A 2 17.13 -15.33 51.70
CA LYS A 2 17.98 -16.09 50.78
C LYS A 2 17.37 -17.47 50.58
N ALA A 3 17.01 -17.81 49.36
CA ALA A 3 16.56 -19.13 48.97
C ALA A 3 17.64 -19.79 48.08
N VAL A 4 17.98 -21.02 48.36
CA VAL A 4 18.84 -21.86 47.54
C VAL A 4 18.10 -23.11 47.20
N LEU A 5 17.81 -23.32 45.92
CA LEU A 5 17.24 -24.56 45.45
C LEU A 5 18.33 -25.61 45.36
N ARG A 6 18.33 -26.57 46.30
CA ARG A 6 19.20 -27.72 46.36
C ARG A 6 18.34 -28.99 46.54
N GLU A 7 18.92 -30.11 46.15
CA GLU A 7 18.33 -31.43 46.41
C GLU A 7 17.86 -31.57 47.88
N GLY A 8 16.58 -31.74 48.08
CA GLY A 8 16.02 -32.13 49.35
C GLY A 8 16.37 -33.58 49.59
N ARG A 9 17.31 -33.91 50.51
CA ARG A 9 17.42 -35.28 51.00
C ARG A 9 16.13 -35.66 51.69
N SER A 10 15.25 -36.32 51.00
CA SER A 10 14.22 -37.14 51.65
C SER A 10 14.82 -38.51 51.95
N VAL A 11 14.82 -38.87 53.21
CA VAL A 11 15.22 -40.21 53.69
C VAL A 11 14.08 -41.15 53.34
N ALA A 12 14.40 -42.14 52.52
CA ALA A 12 13.65 -43.38 52.27
C ALA A 12 12.23 -43.31 51.71
N SER A 13 12.11 -43.58 50.44
CA SER A 13 11.15 -44.48 49.80
C SER A 13 11.45 -44.63 48.32
N ASP A 14 11.09 -45.73 47.71
CA ASP A 14 11.27 -46.09 46.29
C ASP A 14 10.53 -45.14 45.32
N GLU A 15 10.85 -43.86 45.31
CA GLU A 15 10.34 -42.90 44.31
C GLU A 15 11.44 -42.54 43.32
N PRO A 16 11.07 -42.30 42.03
CA PRO A 16 12.05 -41.94 40.99
C PRO A 16 12.75 -40.64 41.33
N ASP A 17 14.04 -40.57 41.03
CA ASP A 17 14.97 -39.49 41.19
C ASP A 17 14.36 -38.10 40.88
N MET A 18 13.91 -37.41 41.93
CA MET A 18 13.33 -36.04 41.85
C MET A 18 14.44 -34.98 41.98
N SER A 19 15.38 -35.00 41.05
CA SER A 19 16.45 -33.99 40.95
C SER A 19 16.03 -32.68 40.24
N GLU A 20 14.75 -32.50 40.04
CA GLU A 20 14.20 -31.34 39.29
C GLU A 20 13.14 -30.60 40.12
N TYR A 21 13.31 -29.27 40.25
CA TYR A 21 12.29 -28.40 40.80
C TYR A 21 11.31 -27.92 39.71
N HIS A 22 10.02 -28.19 39.86
CA HIS A 22 8.96 -27.71 39.00
C HIS A 22 8.11 -26.69 39.73
N GLY A 23 7.92 -25.50 39.16
CA GLY A 23 7.02 -24.47 39.67
C GLY A 23 7.44 -23.05 39.40
N ASN A 24 6.53 -22.16 39.74
CA ASN A 24 6.75 -20.72 39.53
C ASN A 24 7.32 -20.08 40.79
N VAL A 25 8.31 -19.21 40.63
CA VAL A 25 8.99 -18.53 41.73
C VAL A 25 8.71 -17.04 41.67
N THR A 26 8.29 -16.46 42.78
CA THR A 26 8.13 -15.01 42.92
C THR A 26 9.08 -14.50 43.99
N LEU A 27 9.92 -13.52 43.64
CA LEU A 27 10.89 -12.88 44.53
C LEU A 27 10.58 -11.40 44.66
N ASN A 28 10.52 -10.91 45.88
CA ASN A 28 10.29 -9.48 46.16
C ASN A 28 11.32 -8.96 47.18
N ASN A 29 11.73 -7.71 47.04
CA ASN A 29 12.47 -6.89 48.00
C ASN A 29 13.69 -7.58 48.64
N GLN A 30 14.84 -7.44 48.04
CA GLN A 30 16.15 -7.92 48.54
C GLN A 30 16.24 -9.44 48.75
N SER A 31 15.48 -10.21 48.00
CA SER A 31 15.58 -11.67 48.00
C SER A 31 16.67 -12.15 47.06
N THR A 32 17.28 -13.29 47.37
CA THR A 32 18.27 -13.96 46.53
C THR A 32 17.82 -15.36 46.22
N LEU A 33 17.85 -15.74 44.94
CA LEU A 33 17.60 -17.10 44.45
C LEU A 33 18.88 -17.60 43.79
N ASP A 34 19.41 -18.73 44.26
CA ASP A 34 20.53 -19.42 43.61
C ASP A 34 20.04 -20.83 43.18
N ILE A 35 19.97 -21.04 41.88
CA ILE A 35 19.54 -22.30 41.26
C ILE A 35 20.79 -23.16 41.04
N ARG A 36 20.91 -24.26 41.81
CA ARG A 36 22.05 -25.18 41.72
C ARG A 36 21.67 -26.58 41.26
N GLU A 37 20.37 -26.81 41.06
CA GLU A 37 19.78 -28.05 40.56
C GLU A 37 18.93 -27.77 39.36
N LYS A 38 18.40 -28.77 38.72
CA LYS A 38 17.51 -28.59 37.56
C LYS A 38 16.22 -27.88 37.97
N PHE A 39 15.92 -26.79 37.26
CA PHE A 39 14.74 -25.97 37.47
C PHE A 39 13.87 -25.92 36.23
N SER A 40 12.56 -25.98 36.40
CA SER A 40 11.57 -25.82 35.33
C SER A 40 10.38 -25.00 35.82
N GLY A 41 10.06 -23.87 35.16
CA GLY A 41 8.95 -23.02 35.56
C GLY A 41 9.09 -21.58 35.05
N SER A 42 8.52 -20.62 35.80
CA SER A 42 8.72 -19.20 35.57
C SER A 42 9.32 -18.50 36.78
N ILE A 43 9.97 -17.36 36.54
CA ILE A 43 10.53 -16.51 37.60
C ILE A 43 9.99 -15.09 37.42
N THR A 44 9.29 -14.58 38.43
CA THR A 44 8.94 -13.17 38.55
C THR A 44 9.73 -12.59 39.74
N ALA A 45 10.64 -11.68 39.44
CA ALA A 45 11.52 -11.12 40.45
C ALA A 45 11.57 -9.59 40.41
N SER A 46 11.54 -8.97 41.59
CA SER A 46 11.57 -7.52 41.73
C SER A 46 12.51 -7.11 42.86
N ASN A 47 13.42 -6.17 42.58
CA ASN A 47 14.46 -5.69 43.54
C ASN A 47 15.19 -6.84 44.24
N SER A 48 15.61 -7.83 43.49
CA SER A 48 16.17 -9.09 44.01
C SER A 48 17.41 -9.47 43.19
N SER A 49 17.97 -10.66 43.41
CA SER A 49 19.03 -11.23 42.58
C SER A 49 18.73 -12.70 42.26
N VAL A 50 19.01 -13.10 41.01
CA VAL A 50 18.89 -14.49 40.58
C VAL A 50 20.18 -14.97 39.95
N SER A 51 20.65 -16.13 40.39
CA SER A 51 21.81 -16.82 39.80
C SER A 51 21.47 -18.25 39.43
N VAL A 52 22.10 -18.74 38.35
CA VAL A 52 22.09 -20.14 37.95
C VAL A 52 23.53 -20.61 37.98
N THR A 53 23.82 -21.58 38.85
CA THR A 53 25.21 -22.00 39.14
C THR A 53 25.36 -23.48 38.86
N SER A 54 26.15 -23.86 37.87
CA SER A 54 26.43 -25.25 37.47
C SER A 54 25.16 -26.10 37.19
N ALA A 55 24.05 -25.46 36.89
CA ALA A 55 22.73 -26.08 36.78
C ALA A 55 22.07 -25.87 35.41
N GLN A 56 20.96 -26.56 35.19
CA GLN A 56 20.10 -26.36 34.04
C GLN A 56 18.79 -25.69 34.47
N ALA A 57 18.48 -24.52 33.88
CA ALA A 57 17.23 -23.81 34.13
C ALA A 57 16.38 -23.75 32.86
N PHE A 58 15.12 -24.09 32.98
CA PHE A 58 14.13 -24.00 31.90
C PHE A 58 13.05 -23.02 32.30
N LEU A 59 13.02 -21.86 31.67
CA LEU A 59 11.91 -20.90 31.80
C LEU A 59 10.86 -21.22 30.73
N ASN A 60 9.91 -22.07 31.06
CA ASN A 60 8.90 -22.60 30.13
C ASN A 60 7.72 -21.64 29.93
N GLU A 61 7.58 -20.65 30.80
CA GLU A 61 6.55 -19.62 30.77
C GLU A 61 7.19 -18.23 30.82
N TYR A 62 6.38 -17.20 30.55
CA TYR A 62 6.85 -15.82 30.59
C TYR A 62 7.47 -15.47 31.94
N SER A 63 8.67 -14.93 31.91
CA SER A 63 9.43 -14.54 33.11
C SER A 63 9.77 -13.05 33.11
N MET A 64 9.80 -12.42 34.30
CA MET A 64 10.02 -10.99 34.46
C MET A 64 11.06 -10.69 35.56
N PHE A 65 12.03 -9.86 35.23
CA PHE A 65 13.10 -9.41 36.15
C PHE A 65 13.13 -7.88 36.20
N ARG A 66 12.62 -7.31 37.28
CA ARG A 66 12.60 -5.87 37.49
C ARG A 66 13.66 -5.47 38.51
N ASN A 67 14.62 -4.61 38.12
CA ASN A 67 15.76 -4.22 38.93
C ASN A 67 16.43 -5.46 39.62
N THR A 68 16.52 -6.55 38.84
CA THR A 68 16.97 -7.86 39.35
C THR A 68 17.96 -8.46 38.36
N PRO A 69 19.29 -8.44 38.68
CA PRO A 69 20.28 -9.07 37.83
C PRO A 69 20.07 -10.59 37.77
N LEU A 70 20.20 -11.13 36.55
CA LEU A 70 20.26 -12.56 36.29
C LEU A 70 21.67 -12.93 35.87
N VAL A 71 22.31 -13.84 36.60
CA VAL A 71 23.69 -14.25 36.38
C VAL A 71 23.76 -15.77 36.16
N LEU A 72 24.35 -16.17 35.03
CA LEU A 72 24.67 -17.56 34.71
C LEU A 72 26.17 -17.78 34.90
N GLN A 73 26.56 -18.81 35.65
CA GLN A 73 27.99 -19.05 36.00
C GLN A 73 28.33 -20.54 36.12
N ASN A 74 29.63 -20.82 36.07
CA ASN A 74 30.17 -22.17 36.29
C ASN A 74 29.55 -23.23 35.38
N GLY A 75 29.46 -22.96 34.09
CA GLY A 75 28.89 -23.91 33.09
C GLY A 75 27.38 -24.05 33.13
N ALA A 76 26.68 -23.14 33.79
CA ALA A 76 25.21 -23.12 33.80
C ALA A 76 24.61 -23.04 32.42
N ARG A 77 23.43 -23.65 32.23
CA ARG A 77 22.68 -23.59 31.00
C ARG A 77 21.24 -23.14 31.30
N MET A 78 20.78 -22.11 30.59
CA MET A 78 19.40 -21.63 30.69
C MET A 78 18.74 -21.66 29.34
N ILE A 79 17.53 -22.18 29.29
CA ILE A 79 16.67 -22.15 28.10
C ILE A 79 15.40 -21.39 28.47
N ALA A 80 15.19 -20.23 27.88
CA ALA A 80 13.95 -19.46 28.01
C ALA A 80 13.03 -19.76 26.83
N ARG A 81 11.78 -20.10 27.14
CA ARG A 81 10.68 -20.33 26.21
C ARG A 81 9.51 -19.44 26.61
N GLY A 82 8.63 -19.07 25.75
CA GLY A 82 7.43 -18.30 26.12
C GLY A 82 7.61 -16.80 26.39
N GLY A 83 8.84 -16.30 26.30
CA GLY A 83 9.13 -14.87 26.45
C GLY A 83 9.84 -14.52 27.76
N PHE A 84 10.52 -13.37 27.72
CA PHE A 84 11.34 -12.92 28.84
C PHE A 84 11.49 -11.38 28.78
N TRP A 85 11.30 -10.73 29.93
CA TRP A 85 11.50 -9.31 30.09
C TRP A 85 12.45 -8.99 31.24
N SER A 86 13.40 -8.06 31.00
CA SER A 86 14.27 -7.51 32.04
C SER A 86 14.53 -6.03 31.78
N ASP A 87 14.62 -5.24 32.82
CA ASP A 87 15.11 -3.85 32.78
C ASP A 87 16.58 -3.69 33.11
N VAL A 88 17.27 -4.78 33.46
CA VAL A 88 18.70 -4.82 33.74
C VAL A 88 19.42 -5.85 32.85
N PRO A 89 20.72 -5.71 32.59
CA PRO A 89 21.47 -6.68 31.80
C PRO A 89 21.44 -8.10 32.38
N VAL A 90 21.50 -9.09 31.48
CA VAL A 90 21.77 -10.50 31.82
C VAL A 90 23.28 -10.76 31.70
N ILE A 91 23.87 -11.43 32.69
CA ILE A 91 25.29 -11.73 32.72
C ILE A 91 25.50 -13.23 32.50
N ILE A 92 26.34 -13.57 31.51
CA ILE A 92 26.70 -14.94 31.15
C ILE A 92 28.24 -15.06 31.33
N ASN A 93 28.64 -15.78 32.38
CA ASN A 93 30.04 -15.96 32.76
C ASN A 93 30.70 -17.11 31.95
N PRO A 94 32.01 -17.32 32.08
CA PRO A 94 32.75 -18.32 31.32
C PRO A 94 32.11 -19.71 31.37
N GLY A 95 31.98 -20.33 30.18
CA GLY A 95 31.42 -21.66 30.02
C GLY A 95 29.90 -21.76 30.17
N ALA A 96 29.22 -20.69 30.64
CA ALA A 96 27.76 -20.67 30.75
C ALA A 96 27.09 -20.32 29.41
N ARG A 97 25.87 -20.80 29.23
CA ARG A 97 25.08 -20.57 27.98
C ARG A 97 23.64 -20.23 28.27
N MET A 98 23.09 -19.30 27.48
CA MET A 98 21.67 -18.96 27.45
C MET A 98 21.11 -19.21 26.07
N THR A 99 19.94 -19.84 26.02
CA THR A 99 19.20 -20.07 24.78
C THR A 99 17.81 -19.42 24.87
N LEU A 100 17.46 -18.60 23.90
CA LEU A 100 16.12 -18.05 23.73
C LEU A 100 15.42 -18.84 22.63
N SER A 101 14.21 -19.35 22.91
CA SER A 101 13.50 -20.25 22.02
C SER A 101 12.02 -19.93 21.96
N ALA A 102 11.40 -20.19 20.83
CA ALA A 102 9.95 -20.26 20.71
C ALA A 102 9.38 -21.48 21.44
N VAL A 103 8.09 -21.45 21.78
CA VAL A 103 7.41 -22.58 22.41
C VAL A 103 6.96 -23.55 21.29
N PRO A 104 7.16 -24.87 21.44
CA PRO A 104 6.57 -25.84 20.52
C PRO A 104 5.03 -25.70 20.48
N GLY A 105 4.46 -25.67 19.28
CA GLY A 105 3.01 -25.60 19.10
C GLY A 105 2.32 -26.87 19.59
N SER A 106 1.23 -26.72 20.32
CA SER A 106 0.48 -27.84 20.90
C SER A 106 -0.58 -28.43 19.96
N VAL A 107 -1.04 -27.63 19.00
CA VAL A 107 -2.16 -27.98 18.10
C VAL A 107 -1.67 -28.54 16.76
N VAL A 108 -0.57 -27.99 16.25
CA VAL A 108 0.04 -28.43 15.00
C VAL A 108 1.42 -29.00 15.30
N PRO A 109 1.65 -30.32 15.19
CA PRO A 109 2.95 -30.94 15.43
C PRO A 109 4.03 -30.31 14.53
N GLY A 110 5.18 -29.98 15.11
CA GLY A 110 6.30 -29.36 14.42
C GLY A 110 6.16 -27.86 14.18
N SER A 111 5.10 -27.20 14.65
CA SER A 111 4.96 -25.75 14.67
C SER A 111 5.51 -25.12 15.93
N TYR A 112 5.70 -23.79 15.91
CA TYR A 112 6.18 -23.01 17.05
C TYR A 112 5.26 -21.82 17.34
N VAL A 113 5.08 -21.51 18.62
CA VAL A 113 4.49 -20.26 19.09
C VAL A 113 5.62 -19.24 19.22
N PRO A 114 5.63 -18.17 18.41
CA PRO A 114 6.67 -17.14 18.49
C PRO A 114 6.76 -16.51 19.88
N ALA A 115 7.99 -16.25 20.33
CA ALA A 115 8.25 -15.67 21.64
C ALA A 115 8.95 -14.30 21.52
N GLU A 116 8.62 -13.39 22.44
CA GLU A 116 9.19 -12.05 22.50
C GLU A 116 10.12 -11.92 23.71
N TYR A 117 11.32 -11.37 23.48
CA TYR A 117 12.37 -11.16 24.47
C TYR A 117 12.80 -9.70 24.46
N ARG A 118 12.70 -9.04 25.61
CA ARG A 118 13.11 -7.64 25.77
C ARG A 118 14.07 -7.51 26.95
N ILE A 119 15.34 -7.28 26.64
CA ILE A 119 16.42 -7.17 27.61
C ILE A 119 17.30 -5.99 27.17
N PRO A 120 17.80 -5.13 28.09
CA PRO A 120 18.67 -4.03 27.69
C PRO A 120 19.97 -4.52 27.02
N SER A 121 20.59 -5.52 27.61
CA SER A 121 21.78 -6.17 27.03
C SER A 121 22.08 -7.52 27.68
N TRP A 122 22.87 -8.33 26.95
CA TRP A 122 23.59 -9.48 27.46
C TRP A 122 25.06 -9.12 27.59
N THR A 123 25.67 -9.47 28.71
CA THR A 123 27.11 -9.36 28.92
C THR A 123 27.69 -10.77 29.00
N LEU A 124 28.46 -11.15 27.99
CA LEU A 124 29.16 -12.42 27.91
C LEU A 124 30.63 -12.22 28.35
N SER A 125 31.03 -12.87 29.44
CA SER A 125 32.34 -12.69 30.02
C SER A 125 33.16 -13.98 29.94
N GLY A 126 34.31 -13.89 29.30
CA GLY A 126 35.28 -14.97 29.22
C GLY A 126 34.98 -16.09 28.23
N PRO A 127 35.90 -17.04 28.11
CA PRO A 127 35.85 -18.08 27.10
C PRO A 127 34.68 -19.04 27.32
N GLY A 128 34.04 -19.42 26.20
CA GLY A 128 32.93 -20.37 26.19
C GLY A 128 31.59 -19.84 26.70
N ALA A 129 31.51 -18.54 27.05
CA ALA A 129 30.22 -17.88 27.25
C ALA A 129 29.42 -17.88 25.92
N GLY A 130 28.14 -18.24 25.97
CA GLY A 130 27.36 -18.41 24.78
C GLY A 130 25.94 -17.86 24.87
N LEU A 131 25.47 -17.24 23.77
CA LEU A 131 24.09 -16.83 23.58
C LEU A 131 23.56 -17.43 22.27
N GLU A 132 22.47 -18.19 22.37
CA GLU A 132 21.78 -18.77 21.25
C GLU A 132 20.37 -18.21 21.17
N ILE A 133 20.03 -17.60 20.02
CA ILE A 133 18.69 -17.10 19.71
C ILE A 133 18.13 -17.98 18.61
N ARG A 134 17.17 -18.82 18.95
CA ARG A 134 16.57 -19.81 18.04
C ARG A 134 15.50 -19.19 17.14
N PRO A 135 15.11 -19.86 16.04
CA PRO A 135 14.05 -19.41 15.15
C PRO A 135 12.72 -19.10 15.88
N TRP A 136 11.90 -18.28 15.20
CA TRP A 136 10.59 -17.83 15.65
C TRP A 136 10.61 -16.95 16.91
N THR A 137 11.66 -16.17 17.07
CA THR A 137 11.78 -15.21 18.17
C THR A 137 11.88 -13.76 17.67
N TYR A 138 11.29 -12.87 18.44
CA TYR A 138 11.46 -11.42 18.33
C TYR A 138 12.27 -10.93 19.54
N VAL A 139 13.48 -10.45 19.30
CA VAL A 139 14.43 -10.14 20.37
C VAL A 139 14.86 -8.68 20.29
N THR A 140 14.76 -7.97 21.42
CA THR A 140 15.32 -6.63 21.59
C THR A 140 16.38 -6.67 22.69
N GLY A 141 17.59 -6.21 22.38
CA GLY A 141 18.70 -6.09 23.32
C GLY A 141 20.06 -6.09 22.66
N ASN A 142 21.02 -5.44 23.32
CA ASN A 142 22.41 -5.35 22.86
C ASN A 142 23.24 -6.53 23.39
N ILE A 143 24.31 -6.86 22.69
CA ILE A 143 25.22 -7.94 23.10
C ILE A 143 26.61 -7.36 23.28
N HIS A 144 27.21 -7.60 24.46
CA HIS A 144 28.56 -7.25 24.79
C HIS A 144 29.35 -8.51 25.16
N ALA A 145 30.42 -8.78 24.47
CA ALA A 145 31.27 -9.93 24.75
C ALA A 145 32.75 -9.48 24.93
N SER A 146 33.31 -9.75 26.09
CA SER A 146 34.68 -9.30 26.45
C SER A 146 35.79 -10.25 25.99
N ASP A 147 35.44 -11.44 25.53
CA ASP A 147 36.40 -12.50 25.16
C ASP A 147 35.80 -13.37 24.04
N THR A 148 36.40 -14.53 23.77
CA THR A 148 35.94 -15.53 22.78
C THR A 148 34.58 -16.11 23.15
N ALA A 149 33.55 -15.38 22.86
CA ALA A 149 32.15 -15.80 23.05
C ALA A 149 31.56 -16.35 21.76
N ASP A 150 30.60 -17.26 21.90
CA ASP A 150 29.84 -17.80 20.80
C ASP A 150 28.40 -17.20 20.77
N ILE A 151 28.07 -16.50 19.70
CA ILE A 151 26.75 -15.90 19.51
C ILE A 151 26.12 -16.54 18.28
N SER A 152 24.89 -17.05 18.44
CA SER A 152 24.16 -17.69 17.35
C SER A 152 22.74 -17.12 17.27
N VAL A 153 22.33 -16.66 16.10
CA VAL A 153 20.99 -16.10 15.86
C VAL A 153 20.37 -16.81 14.65
N GLY A 154 19.24 -17.47 14.87
CA GLY A 154 18.48 -18.13 13.82
C GLY A 154 19.05 -19.47 13.35
N ASN A 155 20.07 -19.99 13.99
CA ASN A 155 20.70 -21.27 13.65
C ASN A 155 19.88 -22.45 14.21
N ASP A 156 18.87 -22.88 13.49
CA ASP A 156 18.23 -24.17 13.75
C ASP A 156 17.87 -24.82 12.41
N THR A 157 18.08 -26.14 12.36
CA THR A 157 17.83 -26.96 11.18
C THR A 157 16.36 -27.36 11.03
N VAL A 158 15.50 -27.00 12.01
CA VAL A 158 14.09 -27.41 12.01
C VAL A 158 13.30 -26.49 11.09
N ASP A 159 12.75 -27.10 10.05
CA ASP A 159 11.96 -26.43 8.99
C ASP A 159 10.46 -26.28 9.36
N ALA A 160 10.18 -25.97 10.61
CA ALA A 160 8.82 -25.83 11.13
C ALA A 160 8.35 -24.37 11.07
N GLY A 161 7.10 -24.17 10.68
CA GLY A 161 6.46 -22.86 10.60
C GLY A 161 5.78 -22.43 11.91
N PRO A 162 5.27 -21.19 11.99
CA PRO A 162 4.49 -20.75 13.13
C PRO A 162 3.15 -21.48 13.19
N ASP A 163 2.65 -21.70 14.41
CA ASP A 163 1.32 -22.31 14.63
C ASP A 163 0.22 -21.37 14.12
N LYS A 164 -0.58 -21.84 13.18
CA LYS A 164 -1.66 -21.06 12.54
C LYS A 164 -2.93 -20.91 13.39
N SER A 165 -3.03 -21.64 14.49
CA SER A 165 -4.18 -21.60 15.42
C SER A 165 -4.00 -20.61 16.56
N LEU A 166 -3.00 -19.72 16.48
CA LEU A 166 -2.58 -18.82 17.57
C LEU A 166 -3.64 -17.79 17.96
N PRO A 167 -3.72 -17.39 19.26
CA PRO A 167 -4.43 -16.21 19.71
C PRO A 167 -3.93 -14.93 19.00
N PHE A 168 -4.78 -13.91 18.94
CA PHE A 168 -4.52 -12.67 18.19
C PHE A 168 -3.13 -12.05 18.44
N TYR A 169 -2.65 -12.00 19.69
CA TYR A 169 -1.31 -11.46 20.01
C TYR A 169 -0.17 -12.26 19.34
N SER A 170 -0.23 -13.59 19.43
CA SER A 170 0.77 -14.45 18.80
C SER A 170 0.68 -14.40 17.28
N TRP A 171 -0.51 -14.20 16.72
CA TRP A 171 -0.70 -13.96 15.29
C TRP A 171 -0.03 -12.65 14.86
N LEU A 172 -0.18 -11.56 15.65
CA LEU A 172 0.48 -10.28 15.37
C LEU A 172 2.01 -10.41 15.38
N LEU A 173 2.54 -11.20 16.32
CA LEU A 173 3.97 -11.49 16.39
C LEU A 173 4.44 -12.31 15.18
N SER A 174 3.66 -13.32 14.77
CA SER A 174 3.93 -14.10 13.55
C SER A 174 3.94 -13.23 12.28
N ALA A 175 3.09 -12.21 12.21
CA ALA A 175 3.07 -11.27 11.09
C ALA A 175 4.36 -10.42 11.00
N ARG A 176 5.03 -10.17 12.13
CA ARG A 176 6.34 -9.49 12.17
C ARG A 176 7.49 -10.39 11.70
N LEU A 177 7.31 -11.71 11.73
CA LEU A 177 8.29 -12.72 11.32
C LEU A 177 8.03 -13.25 9.89
N ARG A 178 7.25 -12.55 9.09
CA ARG A 178 6.76 -13.01 7.79
C ARG A 178 7.88 -13.37 6.80
N ASP A 179 8.90 -12.53 6.72
CA ASP A 179 9.97 -12.66 5.72
C ASP A 179 11.21 -13.37 6.25
N TYR A 180 11.38 -13.39 7.57
CA TYR A 180 12.51 -14.00 8.28
C TYR A 180 12.02 -14.77 9.50
N ARG A 181 12.75 -15.82 9.88
CA ARG A 181 12.41 -16.65 11.04
C ARG A 181 12.65 -15.93 12.37
N ASN A 182 13.54 -14.92 12.37
CA ASN A 182 13.84 -14.12 13.54
C ASN A 182 13.84 -12.64 13.21
N VAL A 183 13.55 -11.83 14.22
CA VAL A 183 13.85 -10.39 14.23
C VAL A 183 14.70 -10.11 15.47
N TRP A 184 15.87 -9.56 15.27
CA TRP A 184 16.72 -9.08 16.36
C TRP A 184 16.99 -7.59 16.19
N GLN A 185 16.66 -6.81 17.24
CA GLN A 185 16.92 -5.38 17.31
C GLN A 185 17.97 -5.12 18.38
N GLY A 186 19.17 -4.76 17.98
CA GLY A 186 20.29 -4.52 18.89
C GLY A 186 21.60 -4.29 18.16
N ARG A 187 22.60 -3.88 18.91
CA ARG A 187 24.00 -3.83 18.47
C ARG A 187 24.80 -4.93 19.15
N VAL A 188 25.92 -5.29 18.55
CA VAL A 188 26.87 -6.24 19.13
C VAL A 188 28.25 -5.60 19.26
N ASP A 189 28.88 -5.83 20.40
CA ASP A 189 30.26 -5.51 20.64
C ASP A 189 30.96 -6.78 21.13
N ALA A 190 31.59 -7.49 20.19
CA ALA A 190 32.24 -8.80 20.39
C ALA A 190 33.54 -8.85 19.60
N GLU A 191 34.49 -8.00 19.99
CA GLU A 191 35.78 -7.84 19.28
C GLU A 191 36.60 -9.13 19.14
N HIS A 192 36.40 -10.10 20.03
CA HIS A 192 37.03 -11.42 19.98
C HIS A 192 36.04 -12.56 19.82
N GLY A 193 34.76 -12.24 19.69
CA GLY A 193 33.66 -13.20 19.62
C GLY A 193 33.38 -13.70 18.22
N ARG A 194 32.77 -14.89 18.16
CA ARG A 194 32.23 -15.47 16.91
C ARG A 194 30.73 -15.34 16.88
N MET A 195 30.20 -14.91 15.76
CA MET A 195 28.76 -14.73 15.59
C MET A 195 28.28 -15.34 14.29
N SER A 196 27.18 -16.08 14.36
CA SER A 196 26.45 -16.56 13.17
C SER A 196 25.03 -16.02 13.17
N VAL A 197 24.57 -15.56 12.01
CA VAL A 197 23.23 -15.00 11.79
C VAL A 197 22.60 -15.69 10.58
N MET A 198 21.47 -16.35 10.78
CA MET A 198 20.76 -17.07 9.72
C MET A 198 19.28 -16.74 9.72
N SER A 199 18.68 -16.58 8.54
CA SER A 199 17.25 -16.31 8.35
C SER A 199 16.69 -15.23 9.31
N THR A 200 17.48 -14.17 9.53
CA THR A 200 17.22 -13.15 10.55
C THR A 200 17.14 -11.76 9.95
N ASP A 201 16.14 -10.98 10.36
CA ASP A 201 16.10 -9.52 10.17
C ASP A 201 16.81 -8.85 11.35
N TRP A 202 18.09 -8.55 11.18
CA TRP A 202 18.91 -7.85 12.17
C TRP A 202 18.77 -6.35 11.99
N LYS A 203 18.13 -5.70 12.94
CA LYS A 203 17.96 -4.24 13.01
C LYS A 203 19.01 -3.64 13.94
N MET A 204 20.10 -3.17 13.38
CA MET A 204 21.15 -2.50 14.16
C MET A 204 20.62 -1.17 14.71
N ASN A 205 20.94 -0.88 15.97
CA ASN A 205 20.61 0.38 16.65
C ASN A 205 21.84 1.21 17.04
N GLY A 206 23.02 0.83 16.57
CA GLY A 206 24.30 1.49 16.83
C GLY A 206 25.47 0.71 16.23
N ASN A 207 26.68 1.25 16.38
CA ASN A 207 27.91 0.61 15.90
C ASN A 207 28.04 -0.81 16.46
N SER A 208 28.41 -1.73 15.57
CA SER A 208 28.58 -3.13 15.89
C SER A 208 29.97 -3.62 15.49
N ARG A 209 30.55 -4.49 16.30
CA ARG A 209 31.88 -5.07 16.10
C ARG A 209 31.88 -6.55 16.43
N VAL A 210 32.41 -7.36 15.52
CA VAL A 210 32.50 -8.82 15.68
C VAL A 210 33.83 -9.29 15.11
N HIS A 211 34.47 -10.28 15.74
CA HIS A 211 35.72 -10.86 15.19
C HIS A 211 35.36 -11.70 13.95
N ASP A 212 34.69 -12.81 14.14
CA ASP A 212 34.24 -13.67 13.04
C ASP A 212 32.72 -13.60 12.86
N LEU A 213 32.25 -13.12 11.72
CA LEU A 213 30.83 -12.98 11.43
C LEU A 213 30.43 -13.83 10.21
N LYS A 214 29.55 -14.80 10.42
CA LYS A 214 28.89 -15.56 9.38
C LYS A 214 27.45 -15.12 9.23
N ILE A 215 27.04 -14.70 8.03
CA ILE A 215 25.67 -14.28 7.74
C ILE A 215 25.14 -15.06 6.53
N ALA A 216 23.95 -15.64 6.65
CA ALA A 216 23.29 -16.30 5.55
C ALA A 216 21.78 -16.05 5.56
N ASP A 217 21.20 -15.88 4.35
CA ASP A 217 19.75 -15.69 4.17
C ASP A 217 19.12 -14.65 5.11
N SER A 218 19.85 -13.56 5.36
CA SER A 218 19.50 -12.57 6.38
C SER A 218 19.48 -11.16 5.82
N ARG A 219 18.83 -10.26 6.56
CA ARG A 219 18.86 -8.83 6.30
C ARG A 219 19.49 -8.09 7.48
N VAL A 220 20.46 -7.24 7.21
CA VAL A 220 21.05 -6.33 8.17
C VAL A 220 20.66 -4.91 7.83
N SER A 221 19.83 -4.29 8.69
CA SER A 221 19.37 -2.91 8.49
C SER A 221 20.09 -1.99 9.47
N PHE A 222 20.80 -1.00 8.96
CA PHE A 222 21.53 -0.04 9.78
C PHE A 222 20.58 1.02 10.35
N GLY A 223 20.74 1.34 11.64
CA GLY A 223 19.88 2.27 12.37
C GLY A 223 20.63 2.94 13.53
N GLY A 224 19.94 3.83 14.25
CA GLY A 224 20.51 4.63 15.34
C GLY A 224 20.39 6.13 15.10
N SER A 225 20.87 6.95 16.03
CA SER A 225 20.77 8.41 16.00
C SER A 225 21.68 9.10 14.98
N GLY A 226 22.64 8.37 14.40
CA GLY A 226 23.55 8.83 13.36
C GLY A 226 23.85 7.72 12.38
N PHE A 227 24.87 7.89 11.54
CA PHE A 227 25.37 6.80 10.71
C PHE A 227 26.10 5.78 11.58
N THR A 228 25.91 4.50 11.27
CA THR A 228 26.43 3.39 12.05
C THR A 228 27.37 2.53 11.23
N HIS A 229 28.29 1.87 11.92
CA HIS A 229 29.32 1.06 11.31
C HIS A 229 29.23 -0.38 11.82
N LEU A 230 29.29 -1.34 10.88
CA LEU A 230 29.56 -2.73 11.17
C LEU A 230 31.03 -3.00 10.85
N THR A 231 31.82 -3.30 11.89
CA THR A 231 33.25 -3.64 11.78
C THR A 231 33.45 -5.11 12.10
N VAL A 232 34.06 -5.85 11.19
CA VAL A 232 34.36 -7.26 11.38
C VAL A 232 35.81 -7.57 10.97
N ASP A 233 36.41 -8.54 11.58
CA ASP A 233 37.74 -9.00 11.13
C ASP A 233 37.59 -10.01 9.99
N THR A 234 36.76 -11.02 10.18
CA THR A 234 36.42 -11.99 9.13
C THR A 234 34.93 -11.98 8.83
N LEU A 235 34.54 -11.82 7.56
CA LEU A 235 33.15 -11.86 7.09
C LEU A 235 32.96 -13.01 6.12
N ASN A 236 32.04 -13.93 6.45
CA ASN A 236 31.49 -14.89 5.50
C ASN A 236 30.00 -14.59 5.32
N SER A 237 29.62 -14.08 4.14
CA SER A 237 28.24 -13.64 3.90
C SER A 237 27.68 -14.17 2.60
N THR A 238 26.53 -14.85 2.68
CA THR A 238 25.89 -15.46 1.53
C THR A 238 24.40 -15.15 1.48
N GLN A 239 23.87 -14.82 0.30
CA GLN A 239 22.44 -14.57 0.03
C GLN A 239 21.79 -13.60 1.04
N SER A 240 22.53 -12.59 1.48
CA SER A 240 22.10 -11.65 2.49
C SER A 240 21.95 -10.25 1.95
N SER A 241 21.17 -9.44 2.65
CA SER A 241 20.88 -8.06 2.26
C SER A 241 21.37 -7.11 3.33
N PHE A 242 22.03 -6.04 2.90
CA PHE A 242 22.51 -4.98 3.77
C PHE A 242 21.83 -3.66 3.37
N VAL A 243 21.10 -3.06 4.31
CA VAL A 243 20.35 -1.82 4.09
C VAL A 243 21.08 -0.67 4.77
N LEU A 244 21.84 0.11 3.99
CA LEU A 244 22.66 1.22 4.46
C LEU A 244 21.95 2.55 4.20
N ARG A 245 22.02 3.48 5.16
CA ARG A 245 21.48 4.83 5.03
C ARG A 245 22.53 5.78 4.47
N THR A 246 22.11 6.79 3.72
CA THR A 246 22.95 7.91 3.27
C THR A 246 22.18 9.22 3.21
N ASP A 247 22.86 10.32 3.54
CA ASP A 247 22.40 11.68 3.30
C ASP A 247 22.96 12.31 2.00
N LEU A 248 23.54 11.46 1.14
CA LEU A 248 24.27 11.81 -0.08
C LEU A 248 25.62 12.51 0.15
N LYS A 249 26.10 12.54 1.38
CA LYS A 249 27.45 12.99 1.77
C LYS A 249 28.14 11.95 2.62
N ASN A 250 27.40 11.39 3.57
CA ASN A 250 27.84 10.38 4.51
C ASN A 250 26.93 9.15 4.40
N SER A 251 27.39 8.02 4.92
CA SER A 251 26.62 6.78 4.94
C SER A 251 26.95 5.90 6.13
N ASP A 252 26.05 4.95 6.43
CA ASP A 252 26.41 3.75 7.16
C ASP A 252 27.52 2.99 6.42
N LYS A 253 28.33 2.20 7.13
CA LYS A 253 29.50 1.51 6.53
C LYS A 253 29.67 0.09 7.03
N ILE A 254 30.22 -0.76 6.17
CA ILE A 254 30.75 -2.08 6.53
C ILE A 254 32.26 -2.04 6.33
N THR A 255 33.00 -2.44 7.35
CA THR A 255 34.47 -2.55 7.28
C THR A 255 34.88 -3.97 7.64
N VAL A 256 35.50 -4.67 6.72
CA VAL A 256 36.12 -5.97 6.91
C VAL A 256 37.65 -5.78 6.95
N ARG A 257 38.32 -6.30 7.99
CA ARG A 257 39.74 -6.01 8.23
C ARG A 257 40.71 -7.05 7.69
N GLN A 258 40.37 -8.34 7.79
CA GLN A 258 41.31 -9.44 7.54
C GLN A 258 40.91 -10.31 6.37
N HIS A 259 39.65 -10.77 6.33
CA HIS A 259 39.20 -11.69 5.28
C HIS A 259 37.68 -11.47 5.00
N ALA A 260 37.35 -11.45 3.72
CA ALA A 260 35.95 -11.37 3.28
C ALA A 260 35.71 -12.41 2.18
N GLU A 261 34.70 -13.23 2.38
CA GLU A 261 34.25 -14.21 1.40
C GLU A 261 32.72 -14.30 1.36
N GLY A 262 32.19 -14.77 0.27
CA GLY A 262 30.75 -14.96 0.12
C GLY A 262 30.26 -14.66 -1.27
N SER A 263 28.94 -14.72 -1.46
CA SER A 263 28.33 -14.55 -2.78
C SER A 263 26.88 -14.06 -2.67
N VAL A 264 26.43 -13.39 -3.74
CA VAL A 264 25.02 -12.99 -3.93
C VAL A 264 24.49 -12.12 -2.79
N ASN A 265 25.32 -11.23 -2.25
CA ASN A 265 24.87 -10.26 -1.27
C ASN A 265 24.34 -9.00 -1.97
N THR A 266 23.32 -8.40 -1.39
CA THR A 266 22.62 -7.23 -1.94
C THR A 266 22.83 -6.01 -1.07
N LEU A 267 23.28 -4.90 -1.65
CA LEU A 267 23.33 -3.60 -1.01
C LEU A 267 22.09 -2.80 -1.39
N PHE A 268 21.24 -2.52 -0.41
CA PHE A 268 20.14 -1.57 -0.52
C PHE A 268 20.57 -0.24 0.09
N VAL A 269 20.35 0.85 -0.61
CA VAL A 269 20.65 2.19 -0.14
C VAL A 269 19.38 2.90 0.28
N ASN A 270 19.26 3.25 1.55
CA ASN A 270 18.19 4.07 2.09
C ASN A 270 18.61 5.54 2.05
N TYR A 271 17.88 6.34 1.30
CA TYR A 271 18.16 7.76 1.16
C TYR A 271 17.46 8.55 2.26
N LEU A 272 18.21 9.25 3.10
CA LEU A 272 17.67 10.22 4.06
C LEU A 272 17.26 11.52 3.36
N ARG A 273 17.75 11.74 2.14
CA ARG A 273 17.35 12.77 1.20
C ARG A 273 17.22 12.12 -0.17
N GLN A 274 16.15 12.41 -0.87
CA GLN A 274 15.92 11.83 -2.19
C GLN A 274 17.01 12.23 -3.18
N PRO A 275 17.67 11.27 -3.88
CA PRO A 275 18.71 11.57 -4.85
C PRO A 275 18.10 12.14 -6.14
N SER A 276 18.87 12.97 -6.82
CA SER A 276 18.63 13.33 -8.22
C SER A 276 19.59 12.53 -9.11
N GLY A 277 19.20 12.20 -10.33
CA GLY A 277 20.10 11.51 -11.27
C GLY A 277 21.32 12.34 -11.71
N LYS A 278 21.51 13.54 -11.12
CA LYS A 278 22.63 14.46 -11.38
C LYS A 278 23.65 14.47 -10.25
N ASP A 279 23.41 13.75 -9.16
CA ASP A 279 24.34 13.73 -8.02
C ASP A 279 25.62 12.99 -8.40
N ALA A 280 26.74 13.68 -8.37
CA ALA A 280 28.08 13.09 -8.47
C ALA A 280 28.58 12.78 -7.06
N LEU A 281 28.72 11.50 -6.73
CA LEU A 281 29.01 11.02 -5.40
C LEU A 281 30.35 10.26 -5.34
N ASN A 282 30.92 10.14 -4.14
CA ASN A 282 32.08 9.31 -3.87
C ASN A 282 32.00 8.81 -2.41
N ILE A 283 31.01 7.94 -2.14
CA ILE A 283 30.68 7.49 -0.78
C ILE A 283 31.03 6.01 -0.63
N PRO A 284 32.09 5.65 0.10
CA PRO A 284 32.40 4.25 0.38
C PRO A 284 31.33 3.64 1.31
N LEU A 285 30.68 2.56 0.84
CA LEU A 285 29.68 1.80 1.60
C LEU A 285 30.31 0.58 2.28
N VAL A 286 31.20 -0.13 1.57
CA VAL A 286 31.88 -1.33 2.04
C VAL A 286 33.37 -1.19 1.76
N SER A 287 34.18 -1.61 2.73
CA SER A 287 35.64 -1.74 2.60
C SER A 287 36.05 -3.13 3.06
N ALA A 288 36.87 -3.83 2.26
CA ALA A 288 37.35 -5.17 2.54
C ALA A 288 38.85 -5.29 2.11
N PRO A 289 39.60 -6.31 2.54
CA PRO A 289 40.96 -6.51 2.09
C PRO A 289 41.13 -6.55 0.58
N ALA A 290 42.28 -6.13 0.07
CA ALA A 290 42.61 -6.18 -1.34
C ALA A 290 42.42 -7.60 -1.91
N GLY A 291 41.91 -7.69 -3.15
CA GLY A 291 41.62 -8.97 -3.79
C GLY A 291 40.32 -9.64 -3.37
N THR A 292 39.49 -8.98 -2.55
CA THR A 292 38.12 -9.47 -2.30
C THR A 292 37.30 -9.42 -3.58
N ASP A 293 36.55 -10.49 -3.86
CA ASP A 293 35.74 -10.61 -5.08
C ASP A 293 34.79 -9.41 -5.24
N PRO A 294 34.92 -8.61 -6.30
CA PRO A 294 34.01 -7.49 -6.58
C PRO A 294 32.54 -7.90 -6.68
N ALA A 295 32.25 -9.14 -7.06
CA ALA A 295 30.90 -9.66 -7.18
C ALA A 295 30.25 -10.05 -5.84
N MET A 296 30.99 -9.97 -4.73
CA MET A 296 30.48 -10.30 -3.39
C MET A 296 29.26 -9.47 -3.01
N PHE A 297 29.20 -8.19 -3.45
CA PHE A 297 28.11 -7.28 -3.19
C PHE A 297 27.59 -6.67 -4.49
N LYS A 298 26.26 -6.68 -4.66
CA LYS A 298 25.58 -6.05 -5.80
C LYS A 298 24.56 -5.03 -5.29
N ALA A 299 24.46 -3.90 -6.00
CA ALA A 299 23.44 -2.91 -5.72
C ALA A 299 22.05 -3.40 -6.15
N ALA A 300 21.03 -3.04 -5.40
CA ALA A 300 19.64 -3.25 -5.78
C ALA A 300 18.91 -1.92 -6.02
N GLU A 301 18.05 -1.92 -7.01
CA GLU A 301 17.12 -0.85 -7.30
C GLU A 301 16.08 -0.74 -6.19
N ARG A 302 15.69 0.49 -5.87
CA ARG A 302 14.62 0.78 -4.92
C ARG A 302 13.63 1.78 -5.50
N THR A 303 12.36 1.60 -5.20
CA THR A 303 11.34 2.58 -5.53
C THR A 303 11.30 3.67 -4.47
N THR A 304 11.29 4.94 -4.91
CA THR A 304 11.26 6.11 -4.04
C THR A 304 10.37 7.17 -4.68
N GLY A 305 9.29 7.57 -4.00
CA GLY A 305 8.32 8.49 -4.58
C GLY A 305 7.73 7.96 -5.89
N PHE A 306 7.75 8.78 -6.94
CA PHE A 306 7.28 8.42 -8.28
C PHE A 306 8.33 7.75 -9.15
N SER A 307 9.51 7.45 -8.60
CA SER A 307 10.68 7.00 -9.34
C SER A 307 11.18 5.65 -8.87
N ARG A 308 11.87 4.95 -9.75
CA ARG A 308 12.79 3.87 -9.43
C ARG A 308 14.19 4.47 -9.40
N VAL A 309 14.91 4.18 -8.34
CA VAL A 309 16.26 4.67 -8.12
C VAL A 309 17.20 3.47 -8.00
N ALA A 310 18.09 3.33 -8.93
CA ALA A 310 19.15 2.32 -8.92
C ALA A 310 20.46 2.98 -8.48
N PRO A 311 21.02 2.59 -7.31
CA PRO A 311 22.32 3.09 -6.91
C PRO A 311 23.39 2.56 -7.84
N HIS A 312 24.26 3.43 -8.31
CA HIS A 312 25.42 3.08 -9.10
C HIS A 312 26.60 2.89 -8.16
N ILE A 313 27.07 1.64 -8.01
CA ILE A 313 28.16 1.26 -7.11
C ILE A 313 29.29 0.72 -7.95
N ARG A 314 30.43 1.44 -7.94
CA ARG A 314 31.68 0.99 -8.53
C ARG A 314 32.55 0.31 -7.50
N THR A 315 33.35 -0.64 -7.92
CA THR A 315 34.38 -1.25 -7.09
C THR A 315 35.74 -0.70 -7.48
N GLU A 316 36.54 -0.34 -6.49
CA GLU A 316 37.91 0.14 -6.69
C GLU A 316 38.86 -0.50 -5.68
N GLU A 317 40.10 -0.74 -6.11
CA GLU A 317 41.19 -1.07 -5.20
C GLU A 317 42.05 0.17 -4.97
N LYS A 318 42.16 0.55 -3.70
CA LYS A 318 42.98 1.70 -3.29
C LYS A 318 43.58 1.48 -1.90
N ASP A 319 44.83 1.78 -1.75
CA ASP A 319 45.56 1.69 -0.48
C ASP A 319 45.50 0.29 0.18
N GLY A 320 45.53 -0.78 -0.63
CA GLY A 320 45.45 -2.16 -0.13
C GLY A 320 44.06 -2.60 0.33
N VAL A 321 43.01 -1.89 -0.13
CA VAL A 321 41.62 -2.14 0.23
C VAL A 321 40.75 -2.16 -1.00
N THR A 322 39.88 -3.17 -1.12
CA THR A 322 38.78 -3.20 -2.07
C THR A 322 37.59 -2.45 -1.52
N ARG A 323 37.08 -1.48 -2.24
CA ARG A 323 35.96 -0.62 -1.82
C ARG A 323 34.80 -0.69 -2.78
N TRP A 324 33.58 -0.75 -2.26
CA TRP A 324 32.32 -0.53 -2.99
C TRP A 324 31.85 0.89 -2.71
N VAL A 325 31.92 1.72 -3.75
CA VAL A 325 31.72 3.17 -3.66
C VAL A 325 30.44 3.55 -4.42
N LEU A 326 29.52 4.20 -3.69
CA LEU A 326 28.35 4.81 -4.30
C LEU A 326 28.79 6.08 -5.04
N ASP A 327 28.68 6.12 -6.37
CA ASP A 327 29.15 7.23 -7.20
C ASP A 327 28.02 7.94 -7.96
N GLY A 328 26.80 7.47 -7.92
CA GLY A 328 25.65 8.08 -8.52
C GLY A 328 24.38 7.24 -8.46
N PHE A 329 23.39 7.67 -9.23
CA PHE A 329 22.10 6.98 -9.33
C PHE A 329 21.56 7.04 -10.75
N ASP A 330 20.95 5.95 -11.20
CA ASP A 330 20.05 5.92 -12.33
C ASP A 330 18.62 6.12 -11.83
N VAL A 331 17.94 7.16 -12.34
CA VAL A 331 16.57 7.50 -11.94
C VAL A 331 15.64 7.30 -13.12
N ALA A 332 14.61 6.49 -12.94
CA ALA A 332 13.59 6.22 -13.95
C ALA A 332 12.18 6.30 -13.34
N PRO A 333 11.15 6.65 -14.14
CA PRO A 333 9.77 6.64 -13.65
C PRO A 333 9.33 5.25 -13.15
N ASN A 334 8.69 5.20 -12.00
CA ASN A 334 7.99 4.00 -11.55
C ASN A 334 6.64 3.89 -12.27
N LYS A 335 6.60 3.10 -13.35
CA LYS A 335 5.41 2.97 -14.20
C LYS A 335 4.15 2.54 -13.45
N ASN A 336 4.26 1.73 -12.43
CA ASN A 336 3.10 1.26 -11.66
C ASN A 336 2.53 2.41 -10.80
N VAL A 337 3.40 3.13 -10.09
CA VAL A 337 2.98 4.26 -9.24
C VAL A 337 2.45 5.40 -10.10
N THR A 338 3.11 5.73 -11.20
CA THR A 338 2.66 6.81 -12.10
C THR A 338 1.34 6.49 -12.78
N ARG A 339 1.11 5.23 -13.16
CA ARG A 339 -0.18 4.76 -13.70
C ARG A 339 -1.29 4.87 -12.65
N SER A 340 -1.02 4.45 -11.41
CA SER A 340 -1.96 4.57 -10.30
C SER A 340 -2.33 6.03 -10.00
N ALA A 341 -1.34 6.91 -9.99
CA ALA A 341 -1.55 8.34 -9.80
C ALA A 341 -2.37 8.96 -10.94
N ASN A 342 -2.09 8.59 -12.18
CA ASN A 342 -2.87 9.04 -13.35
C ASN A 342 -4.33 8.55 -13.28
N SER A 343 -4.55 7.29 -12.92
CA SER A 343 -5.90 6.74 -12.75
C SER A 343 -6.67 7.48 -11.67
N PHE A 344 -6.04 7.78 -10.54
CA PHE A 344 -6.64 8.58 -9.47
C PHE A 344 -7.01 10.00 -9.94
N LEU A 345 -6.11 10.69 -10.61
CA LEU A 345 -6.35 12.04 -11.12
C LEU A 345 -7.37 12.06 -12.27
N GLY A 346 -7.55 10.95 -12.95
CA GLY A 346 -8.54 10.76 -14.02
C GLY A 346 -10.00 10.74 -13.54
N THR A 347 -10.27 10.59 -12.24
CA THR A 347 -11.64 10.58 -11.68
C THR A 347 -12.44 11.83 -12.03
N GLY A 348 -11.80 12.98 -12.10
CA GLY A 348 -12.45 14.23 -12.52
C GLY A 348 -12.98 14.20 -13.94
N LYS A 349 -12.26 13.56 -14.88
CA LYS A 349 -12.74 13.35 -16.26
C LYS A 349 -13.94 12.42 -16.28
N GLN A 350 -13.94 11.35 -15.49
CA GLN A 350 -15.06 10.41 -15.45
C GLN A 350 -16.32 11.05 -14.86
N ASN A 351 -16.20 11.84 -13.82
CA ASN A 351 -17.33 12.63 -13.29
C ASN A 351 -17.90 13.58 -14.36
N PHE A 352 -17.05 14.24 -15.12
CA PHE A 352 -17.47 15.07 -16.25
C PHE A 352 -18.20 14.27 -17.33
N LEU A 353 -17.67 13.12 -17.74
CA LEU A 353 -18.29 12.27 -18.77
C LEU A 353 -19.65 11.74 -18.35
N THR A 354 -19.85 11.45 -17.06
CA THR A 354 -21.16 11.06 -16.51
C THR A 354 -22.20 12.16 -16.72
N GLU A 355 -21.83 13.41 -16.49
CA GLU A 355 -22.72 14.55 -16.71
C GLU A 355 -23.01 14.79 -18.20
N VAL A 356 -22.03 14.59 -19.08
CA VAL A 356 -22.18 14.73 -20.54
C VAL A 356 -23.07 13.64 -21.13
N ASN A 357 -22.98 12.40 -20.67
CA ASN A 357 -23.88 11.33 -21.10
C ASN A 357 -25.37 11.65 -20.84
N ASN A 358 -25.64 12.49 -19.84
CA ASN A 358 -27.00 12.91 -19.52
C ASN A 358 -27.58 13.90 -20.53
N LEU A 359 -26.75 14.65 -21.23
CA LEU A 359 -27.14 15.63 -22.21
C LEU A 359 -27.99 15.04 -23.32
N ASN A 360 -27.45 14.06 -24.03
CA ASN A 360 -28.11 13.43 -25.17
C ASN A 360 -29.48 12.84 -24.79
N LYS A 361 -29.56 12.19 -23.65
CA LYS A 361 -30.79 11.51 -23.20
C LYS A 361 -31.91 12.49 -22.87
N ARG A 362 -31.56 13.64 -22.31
CA ARG A 362 -32.52 14.68 -21.98
C ARG A 362 -33.18 15.26 -23.24
N MET A 363 -32.39 15.56 -24.24
CA MET A 363 -32.88 16.20 -25.47
C MET A 363 -33.72 15.26 -26.31
N GLY A 364 -33.48 13.97 -26.31
CA GLY A 364 -34.26 12.98 -27.02
C GLY A 364 -35.71 12.92 -26.59
N ASP A 365 -36.03 13.21 -25.35
CA ASP A 365 -37.41 13.18 -24.83
C ASP A 365 -38.31 14.24 -25.45
N LEU A 366 -37.77 15.40 -25.82
CA LEU A 366 -38.53 16.49 -26.40
C LEU A 366 -39.01 16.17 -27.82
N ARG A 367 -38.28 15.36 -28.57
CA ARG A 367 -38.59 15.03 -29.98
C ARG A 367 -39.87 14.24 -30.14
N ASP A 368 -40.29 13.53 -29.10
CA ASP A 368 -41.51 12.73 -29.13
C ASP A 368 -42.67 13.41 -28.39
N THR A 369 -42.46 14.60 -27.79
CA THR A 369 -43.54 15.34 -27.11
C THR A 369 -44.41 16.09 -28.09
N GLN A 370 -45.70 15.86 -27.99
CA GLN A 370 -46.70 16.67 -28.67
C GLN A 370 -47.33 17.72 -27.76
N GLY A 371 -46.88 17.78 -26.50
CA GLY A 371 -47.45 18.64 -25.48
C GLY A 371 -46.80 20.00 -25.38
N ASP A 372 -47.31 20.80 -24.45
CA ASP A 372 -46.88 22.15 -24.16
C ASP A 372 -45.78 22.20 -23.07
N ASP A 373 -45.84 23.17 -22.18
CA ASP A 373 -44.92 23.33 -21.06
C ASP A 373 -44.87 22.08 -20.17
N GLY A 374 -43.75 21.76 -19.59
CA GLY A 374 -43.64 20.53 -18.78
C GLY A 374 -42.63 20.54 -17.69
N LEU A 375 -42.94 19.80 -16.62
CA LEU A 375 -42.05 19.39 -15.58
C LEU A 375 -41.54 17.97 -15.87
N TRP A 376 -40.28 17.69 -15.61
CA TRP A 376 -39.74 16.37 -15.84
C TRP A 376 -38.72 15.97 -14.76
N VAL A 377 -38.63 14.69 -14.55
CA VAL A 377 -37.66 14.07 -13.65
C VAL A 377 -37.00 12.90 -14.35
N ARG A 378 -35.73 12.68 -14.05
CA ARG A 378 -34.95 11.57 -14.61
C ARG A 378 -34.08 10.97 -13.53
N VAL A 379 -33.99 9.65 -13.53
CA VAL A 379 -33.09 8.88 -12.68
C VAL A 379 -32.25 7.97 -13.58
N MET A 380 -30.95 7.96 -13.36
CA MET A 380 -30.01 7.11 -14.09
C MET A 380 -29.17 6.33 -13.10
N ASN A 381 -28.99 5.04 -13.35
CA ASN A 381 -28.07 4.19 -12.61
C ASN A 381 -27.12 3.53 -13.61
N GLY A 382 -25.84 3.73 -13.41
CA GLY A 382 -24.82 3.24 -14.32
C GLY A 382 -23.59 2.70 -13.60
N ALA A 383 -22.88 1.86 -14.33
CA ALA A 383 -21.57 1.37 -13.95
C ALA A 383 -20.66 1.33 -15.18
N GLY A 384 -19.39 1.54 -14.98
CA GLY A 384 -18.39 1.48 -16.02
C GLY A 384 -17.06 0.92 -15.54
N SER A 385 -16.26 0.52 -16.50
CA SER A 385 -14.93 -0.03 -16.27
C SER A 385 -13.91 0.52 -17.27
N GLY A 386 -12.67 0.58 -16.87
CA GLY A 386 -11.61 1.15 -17.69
C GLY A 386 -10.25 0.54 -17.42
N ASP A 387 -9.24 1.13 -18.03
CA ASP A 387 -7.85 0.72 -17.92
C ASP A 387 -7.36 0.71 -16.46
N ALA A 388 -6.33 -0.09 -16.20
CA ALA A 388 -5.69 -0.24 -14.88
C ALA A 388 -6.63 -0.71 -13.75
N GLY A 389 -7.70 -1.45 -14.09
CA GLY A 389 -8.67 -1.96 -13.12
C GLY A 389 -9.57 -0.87 -12.53
N TYR A 390 -9.71 0.26 -13.23
CA TYR A 390 -10.69 1.29 -12.87
C TYR A 390 -12.10 0.75 -13.01
N SER A 391 -12.94 1.05 -12.05
CA SER A 391 -14.38 0.83 -12.11
C SER A 391 -15.13 1.92 -11.37
N ASP A 392 -16.31 2.25 -11.85
CA ASP A 392 -17.23 3.16 -11.18
C ASP A 392 -18.67 2.66 -11.22
N ARG A 393 -19.47 3.26 -10.38
CA ARG A 393 -20.93 3.13 -10.36
C ARG A 393 -21.51 4.44 -9.87
N TYR A 394 -22.63 4.84 -10.44
CA TYR A 394 -23.24 6.11 -10.08
C TYR A 394 -24.78 6.04 -10.16
N THR A 395 -25.40 6.89 -9.35
CA THR A 395 -26.82 7.23 -9.46
C THR A 395 -26.91 8.73 -9.69
N HIS A 396 -27.56 9.09 -10.78
CA HIS A 396 -27.77 10.46 -11.19
C HIS A 396 -29.26 10.78 -11.17
N PHE A 397 -29.61 11.82 -10.49
CA PHE A 397 -30.95 12.37 -10.42
C PHE A 397 -30.97 13.74 -11.09
N GLN A 398 -31.96 13.99 -11.94
CA GLN A 398 -32.12 15.25 -12.64
C GLN A 398 -33.60 15.63 -12.71
N PHE A 399 -33.91 16.90 -12.53
CA PHE A 399 -35.24 17.44 -12.75
C PHE A 399 -35.16 18.78 -13.44
N GLY A 400 -36.22 19.13 -14.16
CA GLY A 400 -36.26 20.39 -14.87
C GLY A 400 -37.67 20.80 -15.27
N PHE A 401 -37.73 22.00 -15.80
CA PHE A 401 -38.91 22.63 -16.36
C PHE A 401 -38.57 23.24 -17.70
N ASP A 402 -39.44 23.08 -18.67
CA ASP A 402 -39.33 23.77 -19.98
C ASP A 402 -40.64 24.37 -20.42
N LYS A 403 -40.48 25.43 -21.21
CA LYS A 403 -41.58 26.16 -21.84
C LYS A 403 -41.47 26.04 -23.35
N LYS A 404 -42.59 25.75 -23.98
CA LYS A 404 -42.76 25.66 -25.43
C LYS A 404 -43.15 27.01 -26.00
N HIS A 405 -42.50 27.40 -27.08
CA HIS A 405 -42.85 28.56 -27.88
C HIS A 405 -43.08 28.09 -29.33
N ARG A 406 -44.30 28.22 -29.79
CA ARG A 406 -44.63 27.90 -31.18
C ARG A 406 -44.15 29.03 -32.08
N LEU A 407 -43.30 28.71 -33.05
CA LEU A 407 -42.83 29.58 -34.11
C LEU A 407 -43.45 29.17 -35.45
N ASP A 408 -43.30 29.99 -36.49
CA ASP A 408 -43.70 29.61 -37.82
C ASP A 408 -42.82 28.48 -38.36
N GLY A 409 -43.41 27.29 -38.54
CA GLY A 409 -42.70 26.09 -39.00
C GLY A 409 -41.78 25.41 -37.99
N ALA A 410 -41.82 25.78 -36.68
CA ALA A 410 -40.98 25.17 -35.67
C ALA A 410 -41.54 25.32 -34.24
N ASP A 411 -41.17 24.41 -33.38
CA ASP A 411 -41.33 24.49 -31.93
C ASP A 411 -39.99 24.80 -31.26
N LEU A 412 -39.95 25.83 -30.40
CA LEU A 412 -38.79 26.19 -29.60
C LEU A 412 -39.07 25.88 -28.12
N PHE A 413 -38.31 24.99 -27.53
CA PHE A 413 -38.33 24.74 -26.09
C PHE A 413 -37.19 25.47 -25.42
N THR A 414 -37.46 26.13 -24.29
CA THR A 414 -36.48 26.74 -23.43
C THR A 414 -36.68 26.22 -22.01
N GLY A 415 -35.61 25.79 -21.35
CA GLY A 415 -35.72 25.14 -20.05
C GLY A 415 -34.55 25.34 -19.11
N VAL A 416 -34.82 24.99 -17.87
CA VAL A 416 -33.83 24.98 -16.79
C VAL A 416 -33.82 23.59 -16.17
N LEU A 417 -32.68 23.21 -15.61
CA LEU A 417 -32.51 21.93 -14.93
C LEU A 417 -31.59 22.02 -13.71
N MET A 418 -31.80 21.09 -12.78
CA MET A 418 -30.89 20.80 -11.67
C MET A 418 -30.58 19.31 -11.66
N SER A 419 -29.41 18.97 -11.16
CA SER A 419 -28.95 17.58 -11.07
C SER A 419 -28.20 17.29 -9.79
N HIS A 420 -28.29 16.06 -9.33
CA HIS A 420 -27.52 15.49 -8.25
C HIS A 420 -26.96 14.12 -8.66
N THR A 421 -25.69 13.89 -8.37
CA THR A 421 -25.03 12.61 -8.68
C THR A 421 -24.30 12.09 -7.46
N ASP A 422 -24.54 10.85 -7.09
CA ASP A 422 -23.71 10.07 -6.18
C ASP A 422 -22.91 9.05 -6.97
N SER A 423 -21.62 9.07 -6.86
CA SER A 423 -20.71 8.22 -7.61
C SER A 423 -19.67 7.57 -6.70
N HIS A 424 -19.36 6.30 -6.93
CA HIS A 424 -18.27 5.58 -6.29
C HIS A 424 -17.32 5.11 -7.39
N ALA A 425 -16.04 5.36 -7.19
CA ALA A 425 -15.02 4.94 -8.13
C ALA A 425 -13.80 4.37 -7.42
N GLY A 426 -13.07 3.47 -8.09
CA GLY A 426 -11.88 2.89 -7.54
C GLY A 426 -11.10 2.02 -8.50
N SER A 427 -9.95 1.57 -8.00
CA SER A 427 -9.06 0.60 -8.62
C SER A 427 -8.29 -0.13 -7.50
N SER A 428 -7.31 -0.96 -7.84
CA SER A 428 -6.39 -1.52 -6.84
C SER A 428 -5.62 -0.43 -6.06
N ALA A 429 -5.48 0.78 -6.64
CA ALA A 429 -4.66 1.87 -6.12
C ALA A 429 -5.43 2.90 -5.29
N PHE A 430 -6.75 3.03 -5.48
CA PHE A 430 -7.58 3.98 -4.73
C PHE A 430 -9.04 3.54 -4.71
N THR A 431 -9.81 4.13 -3.81
CA THR A 431 -11.26 3.97 -3.73
C THR A 431 -11.88 5.21 -3.10
N GLY A 432 -13.10 5.55 -3.47
CA GLY A 432 -13.80 6.67 -2.88
C GLY A 432 -15.12 7.00 -3.54
N GLU A 433 -15.63 8.16 -3.18
CA GLU A 433 -16.94 8.66 -3.61
C GLU A 433 -16.85 10.13 -4.06
N SER A 434 -17.74 10.50 -4.96
CA SER A 434 -17.98 11.89 -5.37
C SER A 434 -19.46 12.19 -5.31
N ARG A 435 -19.81 13.32 -4.74
CA ARG A 435 -21.17 13.88 -4.76
C ARG A 435 -21.16 15.14 -5.59
N SER A 436 -22.09 15.23 -6.55
CA SER A 436 -22.14 16.33 -7.47
C SER A 436 -23.49 17.04 -7.41
N LEU A 437 -23.46 18.36 -7.49
CA LEU A 437 -24.65 19.19 -7.61
C LEU A 437 -24.49 20.11 -8.82
N GLY A 438 -25.46 20.07 -9.74
CA GLY A 438 -25.39 20.83 -10.98
C GLY A 438 -26.65 21.62 -11.30
N GLY A 439 -26.49 22.64 -12.13
CA GLY A 439 -27.59 23.43 -12.68
C GLY A 439 -27.28 23.86 -14.10
N GLY A 440 -28.31 23.98 -14.92
CA GLY A 440 -28.12 24.32 -16.32
C GLY A 440 -29.38 24.89 -16.99
N VAL A 441 -29.14 25.38 -18.19
CA VAL A 441 -30.18 25.91 -19.10
C VAL A 441 -30.07 25.19 -20.44
N TYR A 442 -31.17 25.03 -21.11
CA TYR A 442 -31.18 24.41 -22.44
C TYR A 442 -32.23 25.01 -23.33
N THR A 443 -32.04 24.82 -24.64
CA THR A 443 -32.98 25.17 -25.67
C THR A 443 -32.98 24.07 -26.74
N SER A 444 -34.16 23.80 -27.30
CA SER A 444 -34.34 22.85 -28.40
C SER A 444 -35.24 23.46 -29.46
N LEU A 445 -34.72 23.55 -30.66
CA LEU A 445 -35.48 23.97 -31.83
C LEU A 445 -35.85 22.75 -32.68
N MET A 446 -37.12 22.51 -32.86
CA MET A 446 -37.64 21.38 -33.66
C MET A 446 -38.44 21.95 -34.84
N LEU A 447 -37.96 21.70 -36.05
CA LEU A 447 -38.64 22.09 -37.27
C LEU A 447 -39.72 21.07 -37.65
N ASP A 448 -40.78 21.55 -38.22
CA ASP A 448 -41.86 20.69 -38.74
C ASP A 448 -41.38 19.72 -39.84
N SER A 449 -40.24 20.02 -40.47
CA SER A 449 -39.55 19.15 -41.43
C SER A 449 -38.93 17.88 -40.83
N GLY A 450 -38.77 17.82 -39.48
CA GLY A 450 -38.09 16.75 -38.76
C GLY A 450 -36.65 17.04 -38.40
N ALA A 451 -36.09 18.16 -38.85
CA ALA A 451 -34.77 18.60 -38.37
C ALA A 451 -34.89 19.20 -36.98
N TYR A 452 -33.80 19.07 -36.18
CA TYR A 452 -33.72 19.65 -34.84
C TYR A 452 -32.30 20.10 -34.49
N VAL A 453 -32.24 21.08 -33.61
CA VAL A 453 -30.98 21.55 -32.99
C VAL A 453 -31.24 21.78 -31.51
N ASP A 454 -30.40 21.15 -30.69
CA ASP A 454 -30.47 21.24 -29.26
C ASP A 454 -29.19 21.88 -28.73
N VAL A 455 -29.30 22.80 -27.76
CA VAL A 455 -28.16 23.45 -27.10
C VAL A 455 -28.36 23.41 -25.59
N ILE A 456 -27.31 23.12 -24.86
CA ILE A 456 -27.32 23.11 -23.39
C ILE A 456 -26.04 23.70 -22.81
N GLY A 457 -26.19 24.41 -21.69
CA GLY A 457 -25.08 24.81 -20.82
C GLY A 457 -25.34 24.35 -19.40
N LYS A 458 -24.35 23.76 -18.76
CA LYS A 458 -24.47 23.22 -17.40
C LYS A 458 -23.20 23.49 -16.60
N TYR A 459 -23.37 23.83 -15.32
CA TYR A 459 -22.31 23.94 -14.33
C TYR A 459 -22.54 22.90 -13.24
N VAL A 460 -21.47 22.26 -12.78
CA VAL A 460 -21.50 21.20 -11.76
C VAL A 460 -20.39 21.42 -10.75
N HIS A 461 -20.75 21.32 -9.48
CA HIS A 461 -19.81 21.25 -8.36
C HIS A 461 -19.71 19.79 -7.88
N HIS A 462 -18.49 19.34 -7.59
CA HIS A 462 -18.18 17.98 -7.15
C HIS A 462 -17.47 18.01 -5.80
N ASP A 463 -18.02 17.34 -4.80
CA ASP A 463 -17.37 17.04 -3.52
C ASP A 463 -16.78 15.63 -3.56
N ASN A 464 -15.47 15.54 -3.52
CA ASN A 464 -14.73 14.30 -3.70
C ASN A 464 -14.10 13.83 -2.39
N ASN A 465 -14.27 12.55 -2.05
CA ASN A 465 -13.66 11.88 -0.91
C ASN A 465 -13.03 10.56 -1.36
N TYR A 466 -11.73 10.57 -1.60
CA TYR A 466 -11.00 9.39 -2.08
C TYR A 466 -9.87 9.03 -1.12
N THR A 467 -9.62 7.72 -0.99
CA THR A 467 -8.45 7.18 -0.29
C THR A 467 -7.51 6.58 -1.32
N ALA A 468 -6.36 7.20 -1.50
CA ALA A 468 -5.28 6.71 -2.35
C ALA A 468 -4.36 5.80 -1.54
N ARG A 469 -4.06 4.61 -2.08
CA ARG A 469 -3.28 3.55 -1.43
C ARG A 469 -1.86 3.45 -1.95
N PHE A 470 -1.54 4.13 -3.05
CA PHE A 470 -0.20 4.18 -3.61
C PHE A 470 0.64 5.25 -2.90
N ILE A 471 1.88 4.93 -2.56
CA ILE A 471 2.89 5.82 -1.94
C ILE A 471 2.39 6.86 -0.92
N GLY A 472 1.27 6.62 -0.25
CA GLY A 472 0.87 7.26 0.97
C GLY A 472 0.17 8.61 0.98
N PRO A 473 -0.50 9.12 -0.09
CA PRO A 473 -1.32 10.32 0.08
C PRO A 473 -2.54 10.09 1.00
N GLY A 474 -3.00 8.84 1.17
CA GLY A 474 -4.06 8.47 2.08
C GLY A 474 -5.42 9.05 1.68
N LYS A 475 -6.23 9.39 2.68
CA LYS A 475 -7.58 9.96 2.48
C LYS A 475 -7.47 11.43 2.09
N GLN A 476 -8.14 11.79 0.98
CA GLN A 476 -8.21 13.15 0.43
C GLN A 476 -9.67 13.57 0.25
N GLY A 477 -10.03 14.71 0.87
CA GLY A 477 -11.29 15.40 0.62
C GLY A 477 -11.03 16.70 -0.12
N TYR A 478 -11.67 16.90 -1.29
CA TYR A 478 -11.46 18.09 -2.10
C TYR A 478 -12.65 18.40 -3.00
N GLY A 479 -12.87 19.69 -3.26
CA GLY A 479 -13.88 20.17 -4.20
C GLY A 479 -13.30 20.36 -5.59
N THR A 480 -14.07 20.01 -6.62
CA THR A 480 -13.81 20.33 -8.02
C THR A 480 -15.07 20.86 -8.66
N HIS A 481 -14.96 21.45 -9.84
CA HIS A 481 -16.09 21.91 -10.63
C HIS A 481 -15.85 21.70 -12.11
N SER A 482 -16.93 21.56 -12.83
CA SER A 482 -16.90 21.49 -14.28
C SER A 482 -18.07 22.28 -14.86
N TRP A 483 -17.90 22.74 -16.10
CA TRP A 483 -18.98 23.25 -16.89
C TRP A 483 -18.85 22.74 -18.31
N TYR A 484 -19.96 22.68 -19.03
CA TYR A 484 -19.94 22.38 -20.45
C TYR A 484 -21.05 23.14 -21.20
N ALA A 485 -20.78 23.33 -22.48
CA ALA A 485 -21.77 23.69 -23.47
C ALA A 485 -21.79 22.60 -24.54
N GLY A 486 -22.97 22.13 -24.88
CA GLY A 486 -23.15 21.09 -25.87
C GLY A 486 -24.21 21.50 -26.92
N MET A 487 -23.99 21.02 -28.13
CA MET A 487 -24.93 21.16 -29.24
C MET A 487 -25.10 19.81 -29.91
N GLU A 488 -26.38 19.43 -30.14
CA GLU A 488 -26.76 18.26 -30.91
C GLU A 488 -27.65 18.70 -32.09
N ALA A 489 -27.44 18.11 -33.24
CA ALA A 489 -28.29 18.30 -34.39
C ALA A 489 -28.61 16.95 -35.04
N GLY A 490 -29.81 16.84 -35.58
CA GLY A 490 -30.22 15.64 -36.26
C GLY A 490 -31.44 15.86 -37.14
N TYR A 491 -31.81 14.79 -37.78
CA TYR A 491 -32.97 14.78 -38.68
C TYR A 491 -33.74 13.48 -38.52
N ARG A 492 -35.04 13.59 -38.20
CA ARG A 492 -35.95 12.44 -38.12
C ARG A 492 -36.57 12.19 -39.46
N TYR A 493 -36.03 11.26 -40.23
CA TYR A 493 -36.54 10.85 -41.51
C TYR A 493 -37.61 9.76 -41.33
N ARG A 494 -38.85 10.04 -41.71
CA ARG A 494 -39.96 9.07 -41.63
C ARG A 494 -39.89 8.10 -42.80
N LEU A 495 -39.74 6.81 -42.47
CA LEU A 495 -39.77 5.71 -43.44
C LEU A 495 -41.22 5.30 -43.76
N SER A 496 -42.09 5.43 -42.76
CA SER A 496 -43.55 5.21 -42.84
C SER A 496 -44.24 6.06 -41.77
N ALA A 497 -45.55 5.96 -41.64
CA ALA A 497 -46.29 6.69 -40.62
C ALA A 497 -45.89 6.35 -39.19
N ASP A 498 -45.36 5.14 -38.98
CA ASP A 498 -45.04 4.56 -37.68
C ASP A 498 -43.54 4.23 -37.49
N MET A 499 -42.70 4.46 -38.51
CA MET A 499 -41.26 4.17 -38.44
C MET A 499 -40.42 5.34 -38.89
N TYR A 500 -39.27 5.52 -38.24
CA TYR A 500 -38.30 6.54 -38.61
C TYR A 500 -36.87 6.07 -38.43
N ILE A 501 -35.98 6.72 -39.15
CA ILE A 501 -34.53 6.68 -38.95
C ILE A 501 -34.06 8.10 -38.60
N GLU A 502 -33.13 8.20 -37.65
CA GLU A 502 -32.70 9.48 -37.09
C GLU A 502 -31.17 9.53 -37.00
N PRO A 503 -30.46 10.02 -38.04
CA PRO A 503 -29.06 10.39 -37.94
C PRO A 503 -28.92 11.60 -37.05
N GLN A 504 -27.86 11.58 -36.23
CA GLN A 504 -27.55 12.62 -35.24
C GLN A 504 -26.06 12.86 -35.10
N ALA A 505 -25.69 14.07 -34.73
CA ALA A 505 -24.34 14.47 -34.40
C ALA A 505 -24.35 15.44 -33.20
N GLU A 506 -23.43 15.27 -32.29
CA GLU A 506 -23.30 16.07 -31.08
C GLU A 506 -21.85 16.54 -30.91
N LEU A 507 -21.69 17.75 -30.43
CA LEU A 507 -20.40 18.32 -30.02
C LEU A 507 -20.54 18.94 -28.65
N VAL A 508 -19.65 18.56 -27.74
CA VAL A 508 -19.60 19.04 -26.35
C VAL A 508 -18.24 19.62 -26.07
N TYR A 509 -18.22 20.87 -25.67
CA TYR A 509 -17.03 21.57 -25.18
C TYR A 509 -17.21 21.88 -23.70
N GLY A 510 -16.17 21.67 -22.90
CA GLY A 510 -16.24 21.91 -21.47
C GLY A 510 -14.95 22.38 -20.84
N ALA A 511 -15.01 22.56 -19.56
CA ALA A 511 -13.85 22.77 -18.70
C ALA A 511 -14.01 21.97 -17.41
N VAL A 512 -12.94 21.32 -16.99
CA VAL A 512 -12.86 20.57 -15.75
C VAL A 512 -11.75 21.18 -14.92
N SER A 513 -12.05 21.57 -13.68
CA SER A 513 -11.07 22.18 -12.78
C SER A 513 -9.98 21.18 -12.40
N GLY A 514 -8.76 21.70 -12.21
CA GLY A 514 -7.64 20.92 -11.72
C GLY A 514 -7.74 20.59 -10.24
N SER A 515 -6.87 19.69 -9.81
CA SER A 515 -6.66 19.35 -8.39
C SER A 515 -5.17 19.25 -8.09
N ARG A 516 -4.80 19.53 -6.83
CA ARG A 516 -3.42 19.46 -6.38
C ARG A 516 -3.33 18.83 -5.00
N PHE A 517 -2.45 17.85 -4.87
CA PHE A 517 -2.18 17.16 -3.62
C PHE A 517 -0.70 17.26 -3.27
N ARG A 518 -0.39 17.42 -1.97
CA ARG A 518 0.98 17.45 -1.45
C ARG A 518 1.02 16.64 -0.16
N TRP A 519 2.06 15.83 0.00
CA TRP A 519 2.31 15.05 1.20
C TRP A 519 3.80 14.71 1.30
N SER A 520 4.21 14.26 2.48
CA SER A 520 5.54 13.70 2.71
C SER A 520 5.40 12.28 3.22
N ALA A 521 6.19 11.37 2.72
CA ALA A 521 6.28 10.00 3.18
C ALA A 521 7.74 9.55 3.14
N ASP A 522 8.20 8.89 4.20
CA ASP A 522 9.58 8.39 4.32
C ASP A 522 10.66 9.47 4.07
N GLY A 523 10.41 10.72 4.48
CA GLY A 523 11.31 11.84 4.28
C GLY A 523 11.33 12.40 2.84
N VAL A 524 10.40 11.99 1.99
CA VAL A 524 10.27 12.45 0.60
C VAL A 524 9.03 13.33 0.45
N ASP A 525 9.24 14.55 -0.04
CA ASP A 525 8.14 15.45 -0.39
C ASP A 525 7.62 15.14 -1.79
N MET A 526 6.33 14.93 -1.90
CA MET A 526 5.65 14.55 -3.14
C MET A 526 4.50 15.48 -3.45
N SER A 527 4.25 15.71 -4.73
CA SER A 527 3.05 16.40 -5.19
C SER A 527 2.48 15.79 -6.46
N MET A 528 1.17 15.75 -6.53
CA MET A 528 0.41 15.42 -7.75
C MET A 528 -0.41 16.66 -8.14
N THR A 529 -0.37 17.01 -9.39
CA THR A 529 -1.17 18.10 -9.92
C THR A 529 -1.86 17.64 -11.20
N ASN A 530 -3.18 17.74 -11.22
CA ASN A 530 -3.96 17.65 -12.44
C ASN A 530 -4.35 19.09 -12.83
N LYS A 531 -3.87 19.57 -13.98
CA LYS A 531 -4.24 20.89 -14.46
C LYS A 531 -5.68 20.89 -14.94
N HIS A 532 -6.33 22.05 -14.91
CA HIS A 532 -7.62 22.18 -15.57
C HIS A 532 -7.47 21.84 -17.06
N TYR A 533 -8.49 21.27 -17.67
CA TYR A 533 -8.48 20.96 -19.08
C TYR A 533 -9.83 21.25 -19.72
N ASN A 534 -9.80 21.42 -21.05
CA ASN A 534 -10.94 21.76 -21.84
C ASN A 534 -11.23 20.64 -22.85
N PRO A 535 -12.02 19.62 -22.47
CA PRO A 535 -12.39 18.54 -23.38
C PRO A 535 -13.30 19.05 -24.50
N LEU A 536 -13.07 18.53 -25.70
CA LEU A 536 -13.98 18.65 -26.83
C LEU A 536 -14.29 17.24 -27.31
N THR A 537 -15.53 16.81 -27.11
CA THR A 537 -16.00 15.47 -27.43
C THR A 537 -17.05 15.53 -28.52
N GLY A 538 -16.90 14.72 -29.55
CA GLY A 538 -17.86 14.52 -30.61
C GLY A 538 -18.60 13.20 -30.47
N ARG A 539 -19.83 13.14 -30.95
CA ARG A 539 -20.58 11.93 -31.09
C ARG A 539 -21.40 11.99 -32.39
N THR A 540 -21.44 10.89 -33.11
CA THR A 540 -22.27 10.73 -34.29
C THR A 540 -22.90 9.36 -34.25
N GLY A 541 -24.13 9.27 -34.70
CA GLY A 541 -24.85 8.01 -34.66
C GLY A 541 -26.13 8.01 -35.45
N VAL A 542 -26.84 6.88 -35.40
CA VAL A 542 -28.12 6.68 -36.02
C VAL A 542 -29.02 5.89 -35.08
N ALA A 543 -30.27 6.31 -34.99
CA ALA A 543 -31.30 5.59 -34.28
C ALA A 543 -32.42 5.18 -35.24
N PHE A 544 -33.03 4.05 -34.93
CA PHE A 544 -34.27 3.56 -35.56
C PHE A 544 -35.37 3.56 -34.51
N GLY A 545 -36.54 4.05 -34.88
CA GLY A 545 -37.72 4.08 -34.00
C GLY A 545 -38.97 3.54 -34.68
N LYS A 546 -39.80 2.88 -33.86
CA LYS A 546 -41.15 2.43 -34.26
C LYS A 546 -42.19 2.91 -33.25
N ILE A 547 -43.25 3.49 -33.76
CA ILE A 547 -44.34 4.10 -33.01
C ILE A 547 -45.54 3.18 -33.06
N PHE A 548 -46.10 2.87 -31.90
CA PHE A 548 -47.34 2.13 -31.73
C PHE A 548 -48.36 3.09 -31.12
N THR A 549 -49.52 3.25 -31.77
CA THR A 549 -50.56 4.21 -31.35
C THR A 549 -51.85 3.50 -31.02
N GLY A 550 -52.42 3.79 -29.86
CA GLY A 550 -53.75 3.40 -29.43
C GLY A 550 -54.68 4.61 -29.26
N LYS A 551 -55.86 4.42 -28.67
CA LYS A 551 -56.85 5.51 -28.52
C LYS A 551 -56.39 6.64 -27.58
N GLU A 552 -55.68 6.30 -26.49
CA GLU A 552 -55.24 7.26 -25.47
C GLU A 552 -53.79 7.02 -25.07
N TRP A 553 -53.04 6.32 -25.90
CA TRP A 553 -51.63 6.02 -25.64
C TRP A 553 -50.81 5.94 -26.93
N GLN A 554 -49.55 6.28 -26.79
CA GLN A 554 -48.54 6.10 -27.83
C GLN A 554 -47.29 5.51 -27.18
N VAL A 555 -46.74 4.48 -27.80
CA VAL A 555 -45.47 3.86 -27.35
C VAL A 555 -44.49 3.92 -28.49
N THR A 556 -43.29 4.44 -28.22
CA THR A 556 -42.19 4.47 -29.17
C THR A 556 -41.09 3.53 -28.69
N ALA A 557 -40.77 2.49 -29.46
CA ALA A 557 -39.58 1.67 -29.27
C ALA A 557 -38.43 2.25 -30.12
N ARG A 558 -37.26 2.38 -29.55
CA ARG A 558 -36.08 2.98 -30.19
C ARG A 558 -34.84 2.12 -29.94
N ALA A 559 -33.99 1.96 -30.97
CA ALA A 559 -32.65 1.40 -30.87
C ALA A 559 -31.68 2.31 -31.60
N GLY A 560 -30.48 2.48 -31.02
CA GLY A 560 -29.47 3.37 -31.59
C GLY A 560 -28.06 2.82 -31.44
N VAL A 561 -27.21 3.26 -32.36
CA VAL A 561 -25.76 3.03 -32.31
C VAL A 561 -25.07 4.36 -32.56
N ASP A 562 -24.14 4.72 -31.67
CA ASP A 562 -23.40 5.95 -31.74
C ASP A 562 -21.91 5.67 -31.64
N TYR A 563 -21.09 6.50 -32.27
CA TYR A 563 -19.65 6.56 -32.10
C TYR A 563 -19.26 7.86 -31.39
N GLN A 564 -18.71 7.74 -30.19
CA GLN A 564 -18.23 8.86 -29.40
C GLN A 564 -16.70 8.92 -29.45
N PHE A 565 -16.13 10.11 -29.60
CA PHE A 565 -14.71 10.31 -29.76
C PHE A 565 -14.25 11.64 -29.19
N ASP A 566 -13.04 11.65 -28.60
CA ASP A 566 -12.39 12.88 -28.14
C ASP A 566 -11.68 13.60 -29.30
N LEU A 567 -12.10 14.81 -29.59
CA LEU A 567 -11.42 15.72 -30.53
C LEU A 567 -10.23 16.40 -29.83
N VAL A 568 -10.44 16.88 -28.61
CA VAL A 568 -9.42 17.49 -27.75
C VAL A 568 -9.45 16.82 -26.38
N SER A 569 -8.29 16.36 -25.94
CA SER A 569 -8.03 15.86 -24.58
C SER A 569 -6.72 16.43 -24.11
N ASN A 570 -6.70 17.72 -23.73
CA ASN A 570 -5.50 18.49 -23.40
C ASN A 570 -5.15 18.49 -21.90
N GLY A 571 -5.70 17.56 -21.14
CA GLY A 571 -5.37 17.41 -19.72
C GLY A 571 -3.88 17.11 -19.52
N GLU A 572 -3.26 17.73 -18.53
CA GLU A 572 -1.89 17.48 -18.13
C GLU A 572 -1.83 17.11 -16.66
N THR A 573 -1.19 16.00 -16.37
CA THR A 573 -0.86 15.54 -15.02
C THR A 573 0.62 15.71 -14.78
N ALA A 574 0.98 16.32 -13.66
CA ALA A 574 2.36 16.45 -13.20
C ALA A 574 2.54 15.73 -11.85
N LEU A 575 3.46 14.79 -11.80
CA LEU A 575 3.89 14.06 -10.61
C LEU A 575 5.30 14.51 -10.27
N ARG A 576 5.49 15.10 -9.10
CA ARG A 576 6.75 15.68 -8.69
C ARG A 576 7.23 15.15 -7.35
N ASP A 577 8.50 14.82 -7.31
CA ASP A 577 9.27 14.54 -6.10
C ASP A 577 10.67 15.15 -6.22
N ALA A 578 11.61 14.86 -5.31
CA ALA A 578 12.95 15.43 -5.37
C ALA A 578 13.81 14.88 -6.53
N THR A 579 13.43 13.75 -7.15
CA THR A 579 14.13 13.24 -8.36
C THR A 579 13.78 14.03 -9.61
N GLY A 580 12.68 14.79 -9.60
CA GLY A 580 12.20 15.57 -10.73
C GLY A 580 10.69 15.55 -10.89
N GLU A 581 10.24 15.91 -12.07
CA GLU A 581 8.83 15.99 -12.45
C GLU A 581 8.56 15.10 -13.65
N HIS A 582 7.56 14.24 -13.51
CA HIS A 582 7.02 13.42 -14.60
C HIS A 582 5.71 14.03 -15.07
N ARG A 583 5.61 14.33 -16.36
CA ARG A 583 4.41 14.91 -16.99
C ARG A 583 3.75 13.89 -17.90
N PHE A 584 2.43 13.84 -17.83
CA PHE A 584 1.60 13.02 -18.70
C PHE A 584 0.53 13.89 -19.33
N THR A 585 0.34 13.73 -20.62
CA THR A 585 -0.75 14.40 -21.35
C THR A 585 -1.96 13.49 -21.39
N GLY A 586 -3.16 14.07 -21.38
CA GLY A 586 -4.40 13.33 -21.51
C GLY A 586 -4.47 12.59 -22.84
N GLU A 587 -4.83 11.32 -22.77
CA GLU A 587 -5.04 10.49 -23.95
C GLU A 587 -6.47 10.63 -24.46
N LYS A 588 -6.58 10.65 -25.79
CA LYS A 588 -7.89 10.58 -26.45
C LYS A 588 -8.47 9.19 -26.32
N ASP A 589 -9.79 9.13 -26.17
CA ASP A 589 -10.57 7.89 -26.15
C ASP A 589 -11.67 7.94 -27.20
N SER A 590 -12.09 6.77 -27.66
CA SER A 590 -13.25 6.63 -28.51
C SER A 590 -13.94 5.29 -28.23
N ARG A 591 -15.27 5.28 -28.36
CA ARG A 591 -16.08 4.08 -28.05
C ARG A 591 -17.36 4.04 -28.88
N MET A 592 -17.87 2.84 -29.06
CA MET A 592 -19.18 2.61 -29.60
C MET A 592 -20.20 2.52 -28.47
N LEU A 593 -21.33 3.20 -28.63
CA LEU A 593 -22.46 3.19 -27.70
C LEU A 593 -23.63 2.46 -28.37
N TYR A 594 -24.29 1.62 -27.59
CA TYR A 594 -25.48 0.87 -28.03
C TYR A 594 -26.61 1.15 -27.05
N ASN A 595 -27.73 1.60 -27.55
CA ASN A 595 -28.87 1.91 -26.70
C ASN A 595 -30.17 1.31 -27.26
N ILE A 596 -31.05 0.90 -26.34
CA ILE A 596 -32.43 0.50 -26.63
C ILE A 596 -33.34 1.14 -25.60
N GLY A 597 -34.50 1.62 -26.04
CA GLY A 597 -35.42 2.27 -25.13
C GLY A 597 -36.87 2.20 -25.59
N VAL A 598 -37.72 2.44 -24.62
CA VAL A 598 -39.18 2.53 -24.83
C VAL A 598 -39.68 3.79 -24.13
N ASN A 599 -40.40 4.62 -24.85
CA ASN A 599 -41.12 5.77 -24.31
C ASN A 599 -42.62 5.56 -24.50
N ALA A 600 -43.40 5.79 -23.47
CA ALA A 600 -44.83 5.70 -23.48
C ALA A 600 -45.45 7.03 -23.09
N GLN A 601 -46.36 7.54 -23.92
CA GLN A 601 -47.22 8.67 -23.63
C GLN A 601 -48.63 8.17 -23.31
N LEU A 602 -49.15 8.58 -22.16
CA LEU A 602 -50.48 8.25 -21.68
C LEU A 602 -51.32 9.52 -21.68
N LYS A 603 -52.42 9.51 -22.45
CA LYS A 603 -53.19 10.70 -22.74
C LYS A 603 -52.29 11.82 -23.30
N ASP A 604 -52.63 13.07 -23.06
CA ASP A 604 -51.89 14.21 -23.59
C ASP A 604 -50.86 14.78 -22.61
N ASN A 605 -50.85 14.30 -21.38
CA ASN A 605 -50.16 15.00 -20.28
C ASN A 605 -49.11 14.19 -19.53
N VAL A 606 -49.02 12.87 -19.68
CA VAL A 606 -48.05 12.05 -18.95
C VAL A 606 -47.19 11.25 -19.91
N ARG A 607 -45.92 11.31 -19.74
CA ARG A 607 -44.95 10.51 -20.48
C ARG A 607 -43.94 9.88 -19.54
N PHE A 608 -43.63 8.61 -19.79
CA PHE A 608 -42.52 7.93 -19.11
C PHE A 608 -41.68 7.14 -20.11
N GLY A 609 -40.40 6.97 -19.78
CA GLY A 609 -39.48 6.22 -20.63
C GLY A 609 -38.46 5.45 -19.84
N VAL A 610 -37.97 4.37 -20.42
CA VAL A 610 -36.85 3.58 -19.92
C VAL A 610 -35.90 3.31 -21.08
N GLU A 611 -34.60 3.47 -20.83
CA GLU A 611 -33.55 3.20 -21.80
C GLU A 611 -32.40 2.44 -21.14
N LEU A 612 -31.85 1.48 -21.86
CA LEU A 612 -30.65 0.74 -21.52
C LEU A 612 -29.54 1.13 -22.48
N GLU A 613 -28.31 1.30 -21.93
CA GLU A 613 -27.13 1.62 -22.73
C GLU A 613 -25.93 0.81 -22.28
N GLN A 614 -25.09 0.43 -23.24
CA GLN A 614 -23.77 -0.14 -23.06
C GLN A 614 -22.77 0.50 -24.03
N SER A 615 -21.49 0.43 -23.74
CA SER A 615 -20.45 0.81 -24.68
C SER A 615 -19.34 -0.23 -24.79
N ALA A 616 -18.58 -0.19 -25.88
CA ALA A 616 -17.46 -1.08 -26.15
C ALA A 616 -16.36 -0.36 -26.94
N PHE A 617 -15.16 -0.97 -26.94
CA PHE A 617 -13.99 -0.57 -27.71
C PHE A 617 -13.29 0.71 -27.22
N GLY A 618 -13.72 1.28 -26.08
CA GLY A 618 -13.05 2.41 -25.44
C GLY A 618 -12.04 1.96 -24.38
N LYS A 619 -11.16 2.87 -23.98
CA LYS A 619 -10.32 2.74 -22.77
C LYS A 619 -11.18 2.75 -21.50
N TYR A 620 -12.29 3.46 -21.54
CA TYR A 620 -13.37 3.39 -20.57
C TYR A 620 -14.67 3.00 -21.28
N ASN A 621 -15.39 2.04 -20.73
CA ASN A 621 -16.68 1.59 -21.26
C ASN A 621 -17.76 1.62 -20.20
N VAL A 622 -18.97 1.93 -20.64
CA VAL A 622 -20.19 1.78 -19.84
C VAL A 622 -20.58 0.31 -19.86
N ASP A 623 -20.50 -0.36 -18.72
CA ASP A 623 -20.86 -1.77 -18.58
C ASP A 623 -22.39 -1.93 -18.66
N HIS A 624 -23.10 -1.04 -18.01
CA HIS A 624 -24.55 -0.88 -18.12
C HIS A 624 -24.99 0.50 -17.65
N LEU A 625 -26.01 1.02 -18.25
CA LEU A 625 -26.71 2.22 -17.81
C LEU A 625 -28.20 2.02 -17.99
N ILE A 626 -28.96 2.25 -16.93
CA ILE A 626 -30.43 2.27 -16.96
C ILE A 626 -30.87 3.71 -16.71
N ASN A 627 -31.65 4.24 -17.59
CA ASN A 627 -32.22 5.58 -17.54
C ASN A 627 -33.75 5.49 -17.53
N ALA A 628 -34.37 6.08 -16.50
CA ALA A 628 -35.82 6.20 -16.39
C ALA A 628 -36.21 7.68 -16.32
N ASN A 629 -37.22 8.07 -17.05
CA ASN A 629 -37.73 9.44 -17.07
C ASN A 629 -39.25 9.50 -16.94
N LEU A 630 -39.73 10.57 -16.36
CA LEU A 630 -41.15 10.92 -16.24
C LEU A 630 -41.31 12.40 -16.57
N ARG A 631 -42.26 12.71 -17.43
CA ARG A 631 -42.66 14.08 -17.82
C ARG A 631 -44.15 14.28 -17.61
N TYR A 632 -44.48 15.40 -17.01
CA TYR A 632 -45.87 15.88 -16.91
C TYR A 632 -46.00 17.20 -17.68
N MET A 633 -46.95 17.25 -18.60
CA MET A 633 -47.22 18.41 -19.45
C MET A 633 -48.54 19.06 -19.01
N PHE A 634 -48.61 20.37 -19.03
CA PHE A 634 -49.78 21.15 -18.59
C PHE A 634 -50.07 22.35 -19.51
#